data_9bcff695e9548b9906a374fae2312d68
#
_entry.id   9bcff695e9548b9906a374fae2312d68
#
_cell.length_a   1.000
_cell.length_b   1.000
_cell.length_c   1.000
_cell.angle_alpha   90.00
_cell.angle_beta   90.00
_cell.angle_gamma   90.00
#
_symmetry.space_group_name_H-M   'P 1'
#
loop_
_entity.id
_entity.type
_entity.pdbx_description
1 polymer ?
#
loop_
_entity_poly.entity_id
_entity_poly.type
_entity_poly.pdbx_seq_one_letter_code
_entity_poly.pdbx_strand_id
1 'polypeptide(L)'
;MPNLLELLKHNKHRELPQRVFEIGQIVKTHTNLQSLAWMQIASKNTFSQARTVSDSIALRLRISGETKECDDPIFIPGRSIETSDGNILLKYGEIHPFTLEKFDLGYPVIGGEIHW
;
A
#
# COMPACT_ATOMS: atom_id res chain seq x y z
N MET A 1 2.15 -7.32 -1.12
CA MET A 1 2.08 -6.32 -2.21
C MET A 1 2.78 -6.67 -3.52
N PRO A 2 3.77 -7.56 -3.60
CA PRO A 2 4.38 -7.89 -4.90
C PRO A 2 3.38 -8.35 -5.96
N ASN A 3 2.32 -9.07 -5.56
CA ASN A 3 1.29 -9.54 -6.49
C ASN A 3 0.53 -8.38 -7.15
N LEU A 4 0.31 -7.27 -6.45
CA LEU A 4 -0.34 -6.09 -7.01
C LEU A 4 0.55 -5.39 -8.02
N LEU A 5 1.86 -5.34 -7.79
CA LEU A 5 2.82 -4.80 -8.74
C LEU A 5 2.86 -5.63 -10.02
N GLU A 6 2.83 -6.94 -9.90
CA GLU A 6 2.70 -7.85 -11.04
C GLU A 6 1.42 -7.58 -11.84
N LEU A 7 0.29 -7.41 -11.14
CA LEU A 7 -0.99 -7.11 -11.77
C LEU A 7 -0.94 -5.79 -12.53
N LEU A 8 -0.35 -4.75 -11.94
CA LEU A 8 -0.17 -3.47 -12.61
C LEU A 8 0.73 -3.60 -13.85
N LYS A 9 1.79 -4.39 -13.75
CA LYS A 9 2.68 -4.67 -14.88
C LYS A 9 1.92 -5.29 -16.05
N HIS A 10 1.08 -6.29 -15.78
CA HIS A 10 0.28 -6.94 -16.82
C HIS A 10 -0.78 -6.03 -17.42
N ASN A 11 -1.21 -5.01 -16.70
CA ASN A 11 -2.25 -4.07 -17.13
C ASN A 11 -1.70 -2.71 -17.57
N LYS A 12 -0.39 -2.58 -17.80
CA LYS A 12 0.24 -1.30 -18.10
C LYS A 12 -0.24 -0.62 -19.39
N HIS A 13 -0.90 -1.34 -20.27
CA HIS A 13 -1.48 -0.81 -21.52
C HIS A 13 -2.88 -0.23 -21.33
N ARG A 14 -3.45 -0.35 -20.14
CA ARG A 14 -4.78 0.19 -19.85
C ARG A 14 -4.68 1.65 -19.47
N GLU A 15 -5.81 2.34 -19.55
CA GLU A 15 -5.88 3.75 -19.20
C GLU A 15 -5.59 4.00 -17.71
N LEU A 16 -5.01 5.15 -17.41
CA LEU A 16 -4.77 5.61 -16.05
C LEU A 16 -5.90 6.53 -15.58
N PRO A 17 -6.22 6.60 -14.29
CA PRO A 17 -5.58 5.84 -13.21
C PRO A 17 -6.07 4.41 -13.12
N GLN A 18 -5.24 3.52 -12.59
CA GLN A 18 -5.63 2.15 -12.29
C GLN A 18 -5.53 1.91 -10.80
N ARG A 19 -6.55 1.27 -10.23
CA ARG A 19 -6.59 0.91 -8.81
C ARG A 19 -6.81 -0.57 -8.69
N VAL A 20 -5.98 -1.21 -7.88
CA VAL A 20 -6.06 -2.65 -7.62
C VAL A 20 -6.00 -2.92 -6.13
N PHE A 21 -6.60 -4.02 -5.71
CA PHE A 21 -6.53 -4.45 -4.32
C PHE A 21 -6.49 -5.97 -4.24
N GLU A 22 -6.03 -6.46 -3.11
CA GLU A 22 -5.91 -7.88 -2.83
C GLU A 22 -6.26 -8.13 -1.36
N ILE A 23 -7.07 -9.14 -1.11
CA ILE A 23 -7.39 -9.59 0.23
C ILE A 23 -6.85 -11.01 0.39
N GLY A 24 -6.17 -11.28 1.49
CA GLY A 24 -5.60 -12.58 1.75
C GLY A 24 -5.45 -12.87 3.22
N GLN A 25 -4.88 -14.03 3.50
CA GLN A 25 -4.53 -14.44 4.86
C GLN A 25 -3.02 -14.61 4.97
N ILE A 26 -2.50 -14.19 6.11
CA ILE A 26 -1.10 -14.38 6.45
C ILE A 26 -1.04 -15.29 7.66
N VAL A 27 -0.25 -16.38 7.58
CA VAL A 27 0.01 -17.25 8.73
C VAL A 27 1.27 -16.72 9.40
N LYS A 28 1.15 -16.33 10.66
CA LYS A 28 2.27 -15.82 11.45
C LYS A 28 2.24 -16.44 12.83
N THR A 29 3.22 -17.30 13.10
CA THR A 29 3.45 -17.93 14.42
C THR A 29 2.16 -18.42 15.09
N HIS A 30 1.49 -19.42 14.52
CA HIS A 30 0.24 -20.01 15.03
C HIS A 30 -0.97 -19.08 15.02
N THR A 31 -0.87 -17.90 14.40
CA THR A 31 -1.97 -16.95 14.29
C THR A 31 -2.24 -16.64 12.83
N ASN A 32 -3.50 -16.72 12.42
CA ASN A 32 -3.92 -16.31 11.09
C ASN A 32 -4.30 -14.83 11.14
N LEU A 33 -3.64 -14.02 10.31
CA LEU A 33 -3.96 -12.61 10.13
C LEU A 33 -4.61 -12.41 8.77
N GLN A 34 -5.60 -11.54 8.72
CA GLN A 34 -6.15 -11.05 7.46
C GLN A 34 -5.26 -9.95 6.92
N SER A 35 -5.24 -9.83 5.61
CA SER A 35 -4.48 -8.76 4.97
C SER A 35 -5.29 -8.18 3.82
N LEU A 36 -5.25 -6.86 3.70
CA LEU A 36 -5.77 -6.12 2.57
C LEU A 36 -4.64 -5.24 2.06
N ALA A 37 -4.35 -5.36 0.78
CA ALA A 37 -3.38 -4.49 0.12
C ALA A 37 -4.07 -3.74 -1.02
N TRP A 38 -3.65 -2.52 -1.27
CA TRP A 38 -4.15 -1.71 -2.38
C TRP A 38 -3.02 -0.94 -3.04
N MET A 39 -3.19 -0.65 -4.32
CA MET A 39 -2.26 0.19 -5.08
C MET A 39 -3.01 1.02 -6.10
N GLN A 40 -2.47 2.20 -6.40
CA GLN A 40 -2.94 3.07 -7.47
C GLN A 40 -1.76 3.54 -8.30
N ILE A 41 -1.85 3.35 -9.60
CA ILE A 41 -0.91 3.91 -10.56
C ILE A 41 -1.62 5.01 -11.34
N ALA A 42 -0.98 6.17 -11.49
CA ALA A 42 -1.53 7.31 -12.20
C ALA A 42 -0.39 8.20 -12.70
N SER A 43 -0.69 9.06 -13.68
CA SER A 43 0.31 10.01 -14.19
C SER A 43 0.82 10.95 -13.11
N LYS A 44 0.00 11.21 -12.10
CA LYS A 44 0.36 11.99 -10.91
C LYS A 44 -0.18 11.29 -9.67
N ASN A 45 0.70 10.92 -8.77
CA ASN A 45 0.36 10.36 -7.47
C ASN A 45 1.25 11.01 -6.43
N THR A 46 0.67 11.38 -5.30
CA THR A 46 1.41 11.98 -4.18
C THR A 46 1.15 11.22 -2.89
N PHE A 47 2.03 11.41 -1.92
CA PHE A 47 1.84 10.90 -0.57
C PHE A 47 0.50 11.37 0.03
N SER A 48 0.07 12.59 -0.27
CA SER A 48 -1.21 13.12 0.20
C SER A 48 -2.40 12.30 -0.28
N GLN A 49 -2.35 11.79 -1.51
CA GLN A 49 -3.39 10.91 -2.04
C GLN A 49 -3.39 9.55 -1.33
N ALA A 50 -2.21 8.99 -1.07
CA ALA A 50 -2.08 7.76 -0.29
C ALA A 50 -2.66 7.94 1.12
N ARG A 51 -2.38 9.07 1.75
CA ARG A 51 -2.92 9.42 3.06
C ARG A 51 -4.44 9.50 3.04
N THR A 52 -5.02 10.13 2.03
CA THR A 52 -6.48 10.25 1.89
C THR A 52 -7.15 8.89 1.82
N VAL A 53 -6.63 7.99 0.99
CA VAL A 53 -7.18 6.62 0.86
C VAL A 53 -7.06 5.87 2.19
N SER A 54 -5.90 5.93 2.81
CA SER A 54 -5.64 5.20 4.06
C SER A 54 -6.44 5.77 5.24
N ASP A 55 -6.61 7.08 5.32
CA ASP A 55 -7.45 7.71 6.34
C ASP A 55 -8.92 7.30 6.18
N SER A 56 -9.39 7.17 4.96
CA SER A 56 -10.76 6.67 4.69
C SER A 56 -10.92 5.23 5.16
N ILE A 57 -9.94 4.38 4.90
CA ILE A 57 -9.96 2.98 5.37
C ILE A 57 -9.95 2.93 6.90
N ALA A 58 -9.06 3.69 7.52
CA ALA A 58 -8.94 3.73 8.98
C ALA A 58 -10.24 4.21 9.64
N LEU A 59 -10.86 5.24 9.07
CA LEU A 59 -12.13 5.76 9.59
C LEU A 59 -13.24 4.71 9.54
N ARG A 60 -13.37 4.00 8.42
CA ARG A 60 -14.39 2.97 8.23
C ARG A 60 -14.19 1.76 9.13
N LEU A 61 -12.94 1.40 9.39
CA LEU A 61 -12.58 0.27 10.25
C LEU A 61 -12.37 0.68 11.70
N ARG A 62 -12.55 1.96 12.03
CA ARG A 62 -12.38 2.52 13.38
C ARG A 62 -10.99 2.24 13.94
N ILE A 63 -9.97 2.36 13.09
CA ILE A 63 -8.58 2.21 13.49
C ILE A 63 -8.08 3.56 14.01
N SER A 64 -7.61 3.57 15.23
CA SER A 64 -6.92 4.74 15.80
C SER A 64 -5.74 4.24 16.60
N GLY A 65 -4.59 4.85 16.41
CA GLY A 65 -3.39 4.40 17.09
C GLY A 65 -2.24 5.34 16.84
N GLU A 66 -1.06 4.92 17.28
CA GLU A 66 0.15 5.72 17.09
C GLU A 66 0.64 5.60 15.63
N THR A 67 1.01 6.75 15.07
CA THR A 67 1.59 6.80 13.73
C THR A 67 3.08 7.10 13.82
N LYS A 68 3.84 6.49 12.94
CA LYS A 68 5.26 6.75 12.81
C LYS A 68 5.69 6.56 11.35
N GLU A 69 6.90 6.99 11.02
CA GLU A 69 7.48 6.73 9.72
C GLU A 69 7.65 5.22 9.53
N CYS A 70 7.29 4.73 8.34
CA CYS A 70 7.41 3.31 8.01
C CYS A 70 8.80 3.03 7.46
N ASP A 71 9.44 1.95 7.93
CA ASP A 71 10.77 1.53 7.51
C ASP A 71 10.77 0.49 6.38
N ASP A 72 9.59 0.15 5.86
CA ASP A 72 9.48 -0.85 4.80
C ASP A 72 10.21 -0.36 3.53
N PRO A 73 11.20 -1.12 3.01
CA PRO A 73 11.99 -0.69 1.86
C PRO A 73 11.20 -0.59 0.54
N ILE A 74 9.97 -1.09 0.48
CA ILE A 74 9.12 -0.93 -0.70
C ILE A 74 8.71 0.54 -0.91
N PHE A 75 8.74 1.34 0.14
CA PHE A 75 8.36 2.76 0.09
C PHE A 75 9.59 3.67 -0.02
N ILE A 76 9.34 4.88 -0.52
CA ILE A 76 10.36 5.94 -0.50
C ILE A 76 10.58 6.39 0.94
N PRO A 77 11.83 6.42 1.45
CA PRO A 77 12.10 6.91 2.79
C PRO A 77 11.54 8.33 3.01
N GLY A 78 10.89 8.54 4.12
CA GLY A 78 10.25 9.82 4.45
C GLY A 78 8.90 10.06 3.79
N ARG A 79 8.41 9.11 2.98
CA ARG A 79 7.13 9.23 2.29
C ARG A 79 6.26 8.01 2.53
N SER A 80 6.26 7.54 3.75
CA SER A 80 5.47 6.40 4.19
C SER A 80 5.16 6.53 5.68
N ILE A 81 4.00 6.03 6.05
CA ILE A 81 3.50 6.08 7.42
C ILE A 81 2.99 4.71 7.80
N GLU A 82 3.20 4.33 9.05
CA GLU A 82 2.52 3.17 9.62
C GLU A 82 1.75 3.57 10.88
N THR A 83 0.60 2.97 11.07
CA THR A 83 -0.26 3.16 12.23
C THR A 83 -0.50 1.81 12.88
N SER A 84 -0.26 1.73 14.18
CA SER A 84 -0.49 0.52 14.98
C SER A 84 -1.65 0.74 15.94
N ASP A 85 -2.59 -0.20 15.97
CA ASP A 85 -3.73 -0.19 16.88
C ASP A 85 -3.97 -1.62 17.38
N GLY A 86 -3.39 -1.96 18.52
CA GLY A 86 -3.42 -3.32 19.03
C GLY A 86 -2.74 -4.28 18.07
N ASN A 87 -3.51 -5.27 17.57
CA ASN A 87 -3.01 -6.25 16.60
C ASN A 87 -3.12 -5.77 15.15
N ILE A 88 -3.67 -4.58 14.94
CA ILE A 88 -3.87 -4.02 13.61
C ILE A 88 -2.66 -3.18 13.21
N LEU A 89 -2.15 -3.42 12.02
CA LEU A 89 -1.08 -2.62 11.44
C LEU A 89 -1.53 -2.12 10.07
N LEU A 90 -1.54 -0.81 9.91
CA LEU A 90 -1.83 -0.13 8.64
C LEU A 90 -0.59 0.63 8.20
N LYS A 91 -0.12 0.37 6.99
CA LYS A 91 1.00 1.13 6.41
C LYS A 91 0.67 1.56 4.99
N TYR A 92 1.17 2.72 4.60
CA TYR A 92 0.96 3.27 3.26
C TYR A 92 2.06 4.25 2.89
N GLY A 93 2.19 4.50 1.60
CA GLY A 93 3.18 5.44 1.10
C GLY A 93 3.35 5.43 -0.41
N GLU A 94 4.37 6.12 -0.85
CA GLU A 94 4.79 6.11 -2.25
C GLU A 94 5.77 4.97 -2.48
N ILE A 95 5.53 4.18 -3.54
CA ILE A 95 6.37 3.04 -3.87
C ILE A 95 7.73 3.54 -4.40
N HIS A 96 8.80 2.91 -3.94
CA HIS A 96 10.16 3.31 -4.30
C HIS A 96 10.41 3.14 -5.81
N PRO A 97 11.08 4.10 -6.47
CA PRO A 97 11.39 4.01 -7.91
C PRO A 97 12.12 2.73 -8.33
N PHE A 98 13.02 2.21 -7.50
CA PHE A 98 13.71 0.95 -7.80
C PHE A 98 12.74 -0.23 -7.91
N THR A 99 11.71 -0.24 -7.07
CA THR A 99 10.68 -1.27 -7.11
C THR A 99 9.85 -1.14 -8.38
N LEU A 100 9.48 0.07 -8.75
CA LEU A 100 8.73 0.34 -9.99
C LEU A 100 9.53 -0.12 -11.21
N GLU A 101 10.83 0.14 -11.23
CA GLU A 101 11.71 -0.24 -12.32
C GLU A 101 11.77 -1.76 -12.50
N LYS A 102 11.81 -2.52 -11.39
CA LYS A 102 11.80 -3.98 -11.43
C LYS A 102 10.54 -4.55 -12.07
N PHE A 103 9.41 -3.85 -11.95
CA PHE A 103 8.14 -4.27 -12.52
C PHE A 103 7.80 -3.54 -13.82
N ASP A 104 8.77 -2.80 -14.38
CA ASP A 104 8.62 -2.07 -15.65
C ASP A 104 7.42 -1.11 -15.62
N LEU A 105 7.26 -0.40 -14.51
CA LEU A 105 6.20 0.59 -14.31
C LEU A 105 6.77 1.99 -14.49
N GLY A 106 6.23 2.74 -15.46
CA GLY A 106 6.74 4.07 -15.85
C GLY A 106 6.05 5.25 -15.18
N TYR A 107 5.09 4.99 -14.27
CA TYR A 107 4.32 6.04 -13.60
C TYR A 107 4.38 5.87 -12.09
N PRO A 108 4.18 6.95 -11.32
CA PRO A 108 4.15 6.86 -9.86
C PRO A 108 3.08 5.90 -9.36
N VAL A 109 3.41 5.14 -8.32
CA VAL A 109 2.49 4.22 -7.65
C VAL A 109 2.46 4.57 -6.17
N ILE A 110 1.25 4.68 -5.63
CA ILE A 110 1.02 4.74 -4.20
C ILE A 110 0.35 3.44 -3.77
N GLY A 111 0.54 3.06 -2.54
CA GLY A 111 -0.05 1.83 -2.04
C GLY A 111 -0.08 1.75 -0.54
N GLY A 112 -0.81 0.78 -0.05
CA GLY A 112 -0.93 0.52 1.37
C GLY A 112 -1.33 -0.90 1.65
N GLU A 113 -1.17 -1.26 2.90
CA GLU A 113 -1.44 -2.60 3.41
C GLU A 113 -2.01 -2.50 4.81
N ILE A 114 -3.01 -3.32 5.09
CA ILE A 114 -3.54 -3.44 6.44
C ILE A 114 -3.58 -4.91 6.83
N HIS A 115 -3.12 -5.19 8.05
CA HIS A 115 -3.11 -6.53 8.65
C HIS A 115 -3.91 -6.49 9.94
N TRP A 116 -4.81 -7.45 10.13
CA TRP A 116 -5.62 -7.52 11.37
C TRP A 116 -5.95 -8.95 11.79
#